data_d407e6c7795f2a9f97449bba5392d81a
#
_entry.id   d407e6c7795f2a9f97449bba5392d81a
#
_cell.length_a   1.000
_cell.length_b   1.000
_cell.length_c   1.000
_cell.angle_alpha   90.00
_cell.angle_beta   90.00
_cell.angle_gamma   90.00
#
_symmetry.space_group_name_H-M   'P 1'
#
loop_
_entity.id
_entity.type
_entity.pdbx_description
1 polymer ?
#
loop_
_entity_poly.entity_id
_entity_poly.type
_entity_poly.pdbx_seq_one_letter_code
_entity_poly.pdbx_strand_id
1 'polypeptide(L)'
;HPAETIRYCDYPVYPPISWSDGQQVRGLAPELVKRLFGALGYRVEVVVLGNWRRCLLNAAAGRVDLILAYRTPARDRDLAFSTEPVLREDVAIFYNRQRPVRIQSLGDLAGYRGGLLFGESYGADFDRFVGRHGNVEWVSDSRQNFGKLVRQRIDYIAHERRTGTLFAERLAGGENIRALPEPLTVDYLRVAVSRHSPLAAKMDEIDRALRGYRDDGSIQRWLDDSVRDYRCLAGNRADAW
;
A
#
# COMPACT_ATOMS: atom_id res chain seq x y z
N HIS A 1 19.57 -18.63 -23.03
CA HIS A 1 19.41 -17.18 -23.13
C HIS A 1 19.42 -16.59 -21.72
N PRO A 2 20.08 -15.42 -21.47
CA PRO A 2 19.99 -14.76 -20.19
C PRO A 2 18.54 -14.39 -19.91
N ALA A 3 18.13 -14.45 -18.62
CA ALA A 3 16.78 -14.09 -18.19
C ALA A 3 16.50 -12.63 -18.53
N GLU A 4 15.32 -12.35 -19.09
CA GLU A 4 14.88 -10.99 -19.35
C GLU A 4 14.60 -10.28 -18.03
N THR A 5 15.04 -9.03 -17.92
CA THR A 5 14.84 -8.23 -16.72
C THR A 5 13.54 -7.43 -16.82
N ILE A 6 12.72 -7.50 -15.78
CA ILE A 6 11.54 -6.68 -15.61
C ILE A 6 11.72 -5.73 -14.43
N ARG A 7 11.07 -4.59 -14.48
CA ARG A 7 11.18 -3.53 -13.46
C ARG A 7 9.88 -3.48 -12.65
N TYR A 8 10.03 -3.68 -11.36
CA TYR A 8 8.96 -3.57 -10.37
C TYR A 8 9.16 -2.31 -9.54
N CYS A 9 8.21 -1.37 -9.58
CA CYS A 9 8.27 -0.15 -8.77
C CYS A 9 7.59 -0.37 -7.42
N ASP A 10 8.30 -0.04 -6.37
CA ASP A 10 7.80 -0.15 -5.00
C ASP A 10 7.84 1.21 -4.29
N TYR A 11 6.90 1.40 -3.39
CA TYR A 11 6.89 2.49 -2.41
C TYR A 11 7.06 1.87 -1.02
N PRO A 12 8.33 1.79 -0.51
CA PRO A 12 8.65 0.98 0.66
C PRO A 12 8.38 1.70 1.99
N VAL A 13 7.22 2.35 2.10
CA VAL A 13 6.68 2.97 3.32
C VAL A 13 5.30 2.38 3.59
N TYR A 14 5.20 1.06 3.51
CA TYR A 14 3.94 0.32 3.54
C TYR A 14 4.10 -1.05 4.22
N PRO A 15 4.67 -1.10 5.47
CA PRO A 15 4.81 -2.38 6.15
C PRO A 15 3.44 -2.99 6.47
N PRO A 16 3.27 -4.30 6.46
CA PRO A 16 4.25 -5.34 6.17
C PRO A 16 4.35 -5.68 4.67
N ILE A 17 3.67 -4.93 3.81
CA ILE A 17 3.66 -5.17 2.37
C ILE A 17 5.03 -4.86 1.77
N SER A 18 5.54 -3.65 2.02
CA SER A 18 6.88 -3.26 1.61
C SER A 18 7.45 -2.19 2.54
N TRP A 19 8.71 -2.34 2.87
CA TRP A 19 9.44 -1.42 3.74
C TRP A 19 10.94 -1.53 3.47
N SER A 20 11.70 -0.51 3.87
CA SER A 20 13.14 -0.49 3.67
C SER A 20 13.87 -0.81 4.98
N ASP A 21 14.89 -1.67 4.89
CA ASP A 21 15.79 -1.92 6.01
C ASP A 21 17.02 -1.00 5.99
N GLY A 22 17.04 -0.03 5.06
CA GLY A 22 18.15 0.88 4.83
C GLY A 22 19.12 0.40 3.74
N GLN A 23 18.98 -0.82 3.26
CA GLN A 23 19.80 -1.40 2.19
C GLN A 23 18.97 -1.92 1.05
N GLN A 24 17.83 -2.55 1.34
CA GLN A 24 16.94 -3.13 0.34
C GLN A 24 15.48 -3.00 0.75
N VAL A 25 14.61 -3.18 -0.23
CA VAL A 25 13.16 -3.28 0.00
C VAL A 25 12.85 -4.69 0.49
N ARG A 26 12.09 -4.77 1.57
CA ARG A 26 11.64 -6.01 2.21
C ARG A 26 10.12 -6.05 2.31
N GLY A 27 9.58 -7.22 2.58
CA GLY A 27 8.16 -7.43 2.81
C GLY A 27 7.52 -8.43 1.88
N LEU A 28 6.20 -8.56 2.02
CA LEU A 28 5.41 -9.46 1.19
C LEU A 28 5.58 -9.16 -0.30
N ALA A 29 5.53 -7.88 -0.68
CA ALA A 29 5.51 -7.48 -2.08
C ALA A 29 6.78 -7.86 -2.84
N PRO A 30 7.99 -7.47 -2.42
CA PRO A 30 9.19 -7.87 -3.14
C PRO A 30 9.42 -9.39 -3.12
N GLU A 31 9.06 -10.08 -2.03
CA GLU A 31 9.16 -11.54 -1.95
C GLU A 31 8.25 -12.22 -2.99
N LEU A 32 6.98 -11.82 -3.02
CA LEU A 32 6.01 -12.34 -3.98
C LEU A 32 6.44 -12.09 -5.42
N VAL A 33 6.81 -10.85 -5.73
CA VAL A 33 7.16 -10.44 -7.10
C VAL A 33 8.38 -11.20 -7.59
N LYS A 34 9.42 -11.32 -6.78
CA LYS A 34 10.63 -12.06 -7.15
C LYS A 34 10.34 -13.56 -7.36
N ARG A 35 9.53 -14.15 -6.49
CA ARG A 35 9.16 -15.56 -6.59
C ARG A 35 8.30 -15.83 -7.83
N LEU A 36 7.25 -15.03 -8.00
CA LEU A 36 6.30 -15.22 -9.09
C LEU A 36 6.99 -15.04 -10.45
N PHE A 37 7.64 -13.92 -10.66
CA PHE A 37 8.24 -13.62 -11.96
C PHE A 37 9.53 -14.40 -12.20
N GLY A 38 10.26 -14.76 -11.15
CA GLY A 38 11.39 -15.68 -11.25
C GLY A 38 10.95 -17.05 -11.76
N ALA A 39 9.82 -17.57 -11.28
CA ALA A 39 9.24 -18.82 -11.75
C ALA A 39 8.78 -18.75 -13.21
N LEU A 40 8.45 -17.56 -13.70
CA LEU A 40 8.12 -17.32 -15.12
C LEU A 40 9.36 -17.05 -15.99
N GLY A 41 10.57 -17.11 -15.43
CA GLY A 41 11.81 -16.97 -16.17
C GLY A 41 12.37 -15.54 -16.25
N TYR A 42 11.85 -14.61 -15.45
CA TYR A 42 12.32 -13.23 -15.43
C TYR A 42 13.26 -12.95 -14.25
N ARG A 43 14.17 -12.00 -14.48
CA ARG A 43 14.90 -11.33 -13.41
C ARG A 43 14.11 -10.10 -12.99
N VAL A 44 13.94 -9.87 -11.69
CA VAL A 44 13.23 -8.72 -11.16
C VAL A 44 14.21 -7.67 -10.64
N GLU A 45 14.09 -6.46 -11.17
CA GLU A 45 14.75 -5.27 -10.64
C GLU A 45 13.73 -4.46 -9.84
N VAL A 46 13.99 -4.27 -8.55
CA VAL A 46 13.14 -3.45 -7.69
C VAL A 46 13.56 -1.99 -7.81
N VAL A 47 12.63 -1.13 -8.18
CA VAL A 47 12.85 0.29 -8.43
C VAL A 47 12.10 1.11 -7.39
N VAL A 48 12.78 2.08 -6.77
CA VAL A 48 12.20 3.01 -5.80
C VAL A 48 12.29 4.41 -6.38
N LEU A 49 11.15 5.07 -6.58
CA LEU A 49 11.07 6.38 -7.25
C LEU A 49 10.70 7.53 -6.30
N GLY A 50 10.71 7.28 -5.00
CA GLY A 50 10.56 8.31 -3.97
C GLY A 50 9.14 8.53 -3.47
N ASN A 51 8.09 8.30 -4.28
CA ASN A 51 6.71 8.35 -3.81
C ASN A 51 5.79 7.46 -4.65
N TRP A 52 4.60 7.19 -4.11
CA TRP A 52 3.63 6.30 -4.74
C TRP A 52 3.12 6.81 -6.08
N ARG A 53 2.84 8.11 -6.16
CA ARG A 53 2.35 8.71 -7.41
C ARG A 53 3.33 8.51 -8.56
N ARG A 54 4.63 8.59 -8.31
CA ARG A 54 5.65 8.33 -9.34
C ARG A 54 5.64 6.88 -9.81
N CYS A 55 5.43 5.92 -8.92
CA CYS A 55 5.24 4.52 -9.32
C CYS A 55 4.05 4.37 -10.27
N LEU A 56 2.91 4.95 -9.92
CA LEU A 56 1.71 4.90 -10.77
C LEU A 56 1.94 5.53 -12.14
N LEU A 57 2.54 6.71 -12.19
CA LEU A 57 2.82 7.42 -13.45
C LEU A 57 3.81 6.65 -14.33
N ASN A 58 4.85 6.07 -13.75
CA ASN A 58 5.85 5.33 -14.50
C ASN A 58 5.32 3.98 -14.99
N ALA A 59 4.46 3.31 -14.24
CA ALA A 59 3.78 2.11 -14.70
C ALA A 59 2.81 2.42 -15.85
N ALA A 60 2.02 3.49 -15.73
CA ALA A 60 1.13 3.94 -16.79
C ALA A 60 1.89 4.25 -18.10
N ALA A 61 3.06 4.86 -17.99
CA ALA A 61 3.89 5.21 -19.13
C ALA A 61 4.76 4.06 -19.67
N GLY A 62 4.78 2.90 -19.00
CA GLY A 62 5.59 1.76 -19.41
C GLY A 62 7.07 1.86 -19.04
N ARG A 63 7.47 2.81 -18.20
CA ARG A 63 8.86 2.94 -17.73
C ARG A 63 9.22 1.91 -16.68
N VAL A 64 8.22 1.37 -15.98
CA VAL A 64 8.32 0.16 -15.18
C VAL A 64 7.27 -0.81 -15.65
N ASP A 65 7.50 -2.11 -15.43
CA ASP A 65 6.62 -3.16 -15.95
C ASP A 65 5.42 -3.42 -15.05
N LEU A 66 5.59 -3.32 -13.74
CA LEU A 66 4.53 -3.65 -12.80
C LEU A 66 4.67 -2.92 -11.46
N ILE A 67 3.53 -2.86 -10.80
CA ILE A 67 3.36 -2.41 -9.42
C ILE A 67 2.36 -3.36 -8.74
N LEU A 68 2.24 -3.27 -7.42
CA LEU A 68 1.08 -3.81 -6.69
C LEU A 68 0.18 -2.64 -6.30
N ALA A 69 -1.10 -2.71 -6.67
CA ALA A 69 -2.00 -1.57 -6.50
C ALA A 69 -3.45 -2.00 -6.35
N TYR A 70 -4.28 -1.09 -5.83
CA TYR A 70 -5.72 -1.22 -5.88
C TYR A 70 -6.22 -0.90 -7.30
N ARG A 71 -7.18 -1.68 -7.76
CA ARG A 71 -7.81 -1.45 -9.05
C ARG A 71 -8.81 -0.32 -8.96
N THR A 72 -8.75 0.60 -9.92
CA THR A 72 -9.76 1.65 -10.13
C THR A 72 -10.07 1.77 -11.61
N PRO A 73 -11.27 2.30 -11.99
CA PRO A 73 -11.58 2.53 -13.41
C PRO A 73 -10.55 3.42 -14.11
N ALA A 74 -10.05 4.44 -13.43
CA ALA A 74 -9.04 5.33 -14.00
C ALA A 74 -7.71 4.60 -14.28
N ARG A 75 -7.31 3.70 -13.38
CA ARG A 75 -6.08 2.90 -13.52
C ARG A 75 -6.20 1.83 -14.59
N ASP A 76 -7.40 1.32 -14.85
CA ASP A 76 -7.65 0.31 -15.88
C ASP A 76 -7.25 0.75 -17.30
N ARG A 77 -7.20 2.04 -17.55
CA ARG A 77 -6.79 2.55 -18.87
C ARG A 77 -5.35 2.18 -19.21
N ASP A 78 -4.46 2.22 -18.23
CA ASP A 78 -3.03 2.07 -18.45
C ASP A 78 -2.46 0.77 -17.86
N LEU A 79 -3.19 0.13 -16.95
CA LEU A 79 -2.75 -1.05 -16.21
C LEU A 79 -3.69 -2.23 -16.40
N ALA A 80 -3.12 -3.40 -16.59
CA ALA A 80 -3.82 -4.68 -16.57
C ALA A 80 -3.69 -5.26 -15.15
N PHE A 81 -4.82 -5.49 -14.50
CA PHE A 81 -4.86 -6.02 -13.13
C PHE A 81 -5.07 -7.51 -13.11
N SER A 82 -4.40 -8.19 -12.18
CA SER A 82 -4.70 -9.58 -11.91
C SER A 82 -6.14 -9.74 -11.42
N THR A 83 -6.80 -10.81 -11.85
CA THR A 83 -8.13 -11.19 -11.37
C THR A 83 -8.03 -11.70 -9.94
N GLU A 84 -7.00 -12.49 -9.65
CA GLU A 84 -6.71 -12.97 -8.32
C GLU A 84 -6.05 -11.86 -7.50
N PRO A 85 -6.51 -11.61 -6.28
CA PRO A 85 -5.85 -10.65 -5.41
C PRO A 85 -4.57 -11.22 -4.81
N VAL A 86 -3.65 -10.33 -4.47
CA VAL A 86 -2.53 -10.65 -3.58
C VAL A 86 -3.04 -10.74 -2.15
N LEU A 87 -3.80 -9.75 -1.71
CA LEU A 87 -4.22 -9.61 -0.32
C LEU A 87 -5.48 -8.75 -0.23
N ARG A 88 -6.40 -9.16 0.66
CA ARG A 88 -7.51 -8.31 1.09
C ARG A 88 -7.01 -7.31 2.12
N GLU A 89 -7.35 -6.04 1.95
CA GLU A 89 -6.94 -4.97 2.84
C GLU A 89 -8.13 -4.15 3.33
N ASP A 90 -8.15 -3.89 4.64
CA ASP A 90 -9.10 -2.98 5.25
C ASP A 90 -8.47 -1.59 5.32
N VAL A 91 -9.10 -0.62 4.68
CA VAL A 91 -8.75 0.79 4.82
C VAL A 91 -9.54 1.35 6.00
N ALA A 92 -8.84 1.80 7.02
CA ALA A 92 -9.45 2.25 8.28
C ALA A 92 -9.31 3.76 8.46
N ILE A 93 -10.19 4.31 9.27
CA ILE A 93 -10.04 5.66 9.81
C ILE A 93 -9.28 5.56 11.12
N PHE A 94 -8.11 6.21 11.17
CA PHE A 94 -7.30 6.35 12.38
C PHE A 94 -7.53 7.71 12.99
N TYR A 95 -7.55 7.78 14.31
CA TYR A 95 -7.75 9.01 15.08
C TYR A 95 -6.95 8.97 16.37
N ASN A 96 -6.81 10.13 17.02
CA ASN A 96 -6.20 10.22 18.34
C ASN A 96 -7.29 10.11 19.41
N ARG A 97 -7.16 9.16 20.35
CA ARG A 97 -8.16 8.93 21.41
C ARG A 97 -8.39 10.14 22.31
N GLN A 98 -7.44 11.06 22.38
CA GLN A 98 -7.58 12.31 23.13
C GLN A 98 -8.46 13.32 22.41
N ARG A 99 -8.70 13.11 21.11
CA ARG A 99 -9.54 13.93 20.25
C ARG A 99 -10.35 13.04 19.31
N PRO A 100 -11.32 12.30 19.86
CA PRO A 100 -12.05 11.30 19.10
C PRO A 100 -12.92 11.91 18.00
N VAL A 101 -13.08 11.17 16.92
CA VAL A 101 -13.98 11.50 15.82
C VAL A 101 -15.27 10.68 15.95
N ARG A 102 -16.39 11.29 15.56
CA ARG A 102 -17.69 10.63 15.53
C ARG A 102 -18.17 10.57 14.09
N ILE A 103 -18.09 9.38 13.51
CA ILE A 103 -18.38 9.15 12.10
C ILE A 103 -19.39 8.03 11.99
N GLN A 104 -20.59 8.35 11.50
CA GLN A 104 -21.65 7.39 11.17
C GLN A 104 -21.82 7.26 9.65
N SER A 105 -21.44 8.29 8.91
CA SER A 105 -21.50 8.34 7.47
C SER A 105 -20.35 9.16 6.90
N LEU A 106 -20.10 9.07 5.60
CA LEU A 106 -19.06 9.87 4.93
C LEU A 106 -19.25 11.37 5.14
N GLY A 107 -20.51 11.84 5.17
CA GLY A 107 -20.82 13.23 5.37
C GLY A 107 -20.26 13.81 6.66
N ASP A 108 -20.12 13.01 7.68
CA ASP A 108 -19.59 13.45 8.98
C ASP A 108 -18.10 13.86 8.88
N LEU A 109 -17.38 13.32 7.91
CA LEU A 109 -15.97 13.66 7.68
C LEU A 109 -15.77 15.11 7.21
N ALA A 110 -16.80 15.75 6.68
CA ALA A 110 -16.72 17.15 6.28
C ALA A 110 -16.40 18.09 7.45
N GLY A 111 -16.75 17.70 8.68
CA GLY A 111 -16.44 18.46 9.91
C GLY A 111 -15.04 18.23 10.46
N TYR A 112 -14.24 17.38 9.83
CA TYR A 112 -12.92 16.98 10.31
C TYR A 112 -11.85 17.22 9.25
N ARG A 113 -10.62 17.45 9.70
CA ARG A 113 -9.45 17.56 8.84
C ARG A 113 -8.75 16.20 8.74
N GLY A 114 -8.61 15.68 7.51
CA GLY A 114 -8.00 14.39 7.25
C GLY A 114 -6.62 14.46 6.62
N GLY A 115 -5.87 13.39 6.74
CA GLY A 115 -4.58 13.20 6.08
C GLY A 115 -4.63 12.01 5.11
N LEU A 116 -4.15 12.22 3.89
CA LEU A 116 -4.14 11.23 2.81
C LEU A 116 -2.78 11.17 2.12
N LEU A 117 -2.55 10.10 1.37
CA LEU A 117 -1.34 9.90 0.58
C LEU A 117 -1.58 10.29 -0.87
N PHE A 118 -0.68 11.07 -1.45
CA PHE A 118 -0.72 11.42 -2.87
C PHE A 118 -0.76 10.20 -3.77
N GLY A 119 -1.74 10.18 -4.67
CA GLY A 119 -1.93 9.12 -5.67
C GLY A 119 -2.73 7.93 -5.18
N GLU A 120 -3.02 7.81 -3.87
CA GLU A 120 -3.77 6.66 -3.37
C GLU A 120 -5.27 6.84 -3.57
N SER A 121 -5.96 5.70 -3.68
CA SER A 121 -7.41 5.59 -3.73
C SER A 121 -7.91 4.94 -2.44
N TYR A 122 -8.99 5.48 -1.90
CA TYR A 122 -9.62 5.02 -0.67
C TYR A 122 -11.06 4.55 -0.90
N GLY A 123 -11.29 4.01 -2.09
CA GLY A 123 -12.61 3.61 -2.55
C GLY A 123 -13.34 4.75 -3.28
N ALA A 124 -14.18 4.38 -4.26
CA ALA A 124 -14.83 5.34 -5.16
C ALA A 124 -15.68 6.37 -4.41
N ASP A 125 -16.42 5.94 -3.39
CA ASP A 125 -17.31 6.82 -2.64
C ASP A 125 -16.53 7.87 -1.83
N PHE A 126 -15.48 7.44 -1.14
CA PHE A 126 -14.63 8.34 -0.37
C PHE A 126 -13.86 9.30 -1.29
N ASP A 127 -13.27 8.78 -2.36
CA ASP A 127 -12.52 9.60 -3.32
C ASP A 127 -13.39 10.71 -3.92
N ARG A 128 -14.65 10.39 -4.23
CA ARG A 128 -15.64 11.33 -4.74
C ARG A 128 -16.04 12.36 -3.68
N PHE A 129 -16.25 11.91 -2.44
CA PHE A 129 -16.56 12.77 -1.31
C PHE A 129 -15.45 13.81 -1.08
N VAL A 130 -14.19 13.35 -1.04
CA VAL A 130 -13.02 14.22 -0.85
C VAL A 130 -12.91 15.25 -1.98
N GLY A 131 -13.19 14.86 -3.21
CA GLY A 131 -13.18 15.77 -4.35
C GLY A 131 -14.22 16.90 -4.26
N ARG A 132 -15.31 16.68 -3.51
CA ARG A 132 -16.41 17.66 -3.35
C ARG A 132 -16.33 18.46 -2.05
N HIS A 133 -15.84 17.84 -0.97
CA HIS A 133 -15.90 18.38 0.37
C HIS A 133 -14.53 18.48 1.05
N GLY A 134 -13.47 18.36 0.26
CA GLY A 134 -12.10 18.12 0.63
C GLY A 134 -11.49 19.00 1.72
N ASN A 135 -11.72 18.67 3.00
CA ASN A 135 -10.93 19.18 4.11
C ASN A 135 -9.82 18.19 4.44
N VAL A 136 -8.91 17.98 3.49
CA VAL A 136 -7.83 16.99 3.59
C VAL A 136 -6.49 17.59 3.20
N GLU A 137 -5.43 17.03 3.79
CA GLU A 137 -4.05 17.34 3.46
C GLU A 137 -3.44 16.10 2.79
N TRP A 138 -2.63 16.33 1.76
CA TRP A 138 -1.96 15.28 1.01
C TRP A 138 -0.47 15.29 1.33
N VAL A 139 0.09 14.11 1.56
CA VAL A 139 1.51 13.93 1.80
C VAL A 139 2.09 12.89 0.84
N SER A 140 3.41 12.97 0.62
CA SER A 140 4.14 11.96 -0.15
C SER A 140 4.64 10.79 0.71
N ASP A 141 4.69 10.95 2.03
CA ASP A 141 5.08 9.95 3.01
C ASP A 141 4.02 9.84 4.09
N SER A 142 3.37 8.68 4.18
CA SER A 142 2.28 8.42 5.13
C SER A 142 2.69 8.62 6.58
N ARG A 143 3.97 8.43 6.91
CA ARG A 143 4.47 8.62 8.28
C ARG A 143 4.27 10.06 8.77
N GLN A 144 4.33 11.03 7.87
CA GLN A 144 4.06 12.45 8.20
C GLN A 144 2.65 12.64 8.75
N ASN A 145 1.67 11.96 8.17
CA ASN A 145 0.28 12.02 8.64
C ASN A 145 0.15 11.47 10.06
N PHE A 146 0.81 10.37 10.37
CA PHE A 146 0.78 9.79 11.71
C PHE A 146 1.43 10.70 12.74
N GLY A 147 2.51 11.39 12.40
CA GLY A 147 3.11 12.41 13.23
C GLY A 147 2.17 13.59 13.50
N LYS A 148 1.45 14.06 12.48
CA LYS A 148 0.43 15.12 12.63
C LYS A 148 -0.72 14.66 13.52
N LEU A 149 -1.15 13.41 13.40
CA LEU A 149 -2.24 12.87 14.20
C LEU A 149 -1.87 12.78 15.67
N VAL A 150 -0.65 12.33 15.99
CA VAL A 150 -0.14 12.33 17.37
C VAL A 150 -0.12 13.73 17.96
N ARG A 151 0.28 14.73 17.17
CA ARG A 151 0.31 16.14 17.58
C ARG A 151 -1.06 16.82 17.50
N GLN A 152 -2.10 16.10 17.14
CA GLN A 152 -3.47 16.60 17.02
C GLN A 152 -3.62 17.77 16.02
N ARG A 153 -2.76 17.80 14.99
CA ARG A 153 -2.83 18.80 13.91
C ARG A 153 -3.86 18.45 12.84
N ILE A 154 -4.20 17.17 12.73
CA ILE A 154 -5.29 16.65 11.93
C ILE A 154 -6.16 15.75 12.79
N ASP A 155 -7.39 15.52 12.36
CA ASP A 155 -8.39 14.79 13.14
C ASP A 155 -8.41 13.30 12.81
N TYR A 156 -8.12 12.94 11.56
CA TYR A 156 -8.13 11.55 11.12
C TYR A 156 -7.16 11.31 9.97
N ILE A 157 -6.89 10.03 9.77
CA ILE A 157 -6.15 9.52 8.62
C ILE A 157 -6.95 8.36 8.04
N ALA A 158 -7.11 8.30 6.72
CA ALA A 158 -7.49 7.07 6.04
C ALA A 158 -6.22 6.32 5.65
N HIS A 159 -6.10 5.08 6.08
CA HIS A 159 -4.93 4.25 5.81
C HIS A 159 -5.26 2.76 5.92
N GLU A 160 -4.48 1.92 5.23
CA GLU A 160 -4.59 0.48 5.42
C GLU A 160 -4.30 0.12 6.88
N ARG A 161 -5.14 -0.77 7.44
CA ARG A 161 -5.17 -1.05 8.88
C ARG A 161 -3.87 -1.63 9.43
N ARG A 162 -3.29 -2.61 8.77
CA ARG A 162 -2.05 -3.27 9.24
C ARG A 162 -0.89 -2.28 9.29
N THR A 163 -0.71 -1.53 8.22
CA THR A 163 0.36 -0.54 8.12
C THR A 163 0.19 0.57 9.14
N GLY A 164 -1.02 1.10 9.26
CA GLY A 164 -1.29 2.16 10.23
C GLY A 164 -1.03 1.71 11.67
N THR A 165 -1.42 0.49 12.00
CA THR A 165 -1.17 -0.09 13.32
C THR A 165 0.34 -0.23 13.59
N LEU A 166 1.11 -0.71 12.62
CA LEU A 166 2.56 -0.84 12.75
C LEU A 166 3.25 0.53 12.88
N PHE A 167 2.77 1.53 12.15
CA PHE A 167 3.29 2.90 12.30
C PHE A 167 3.02 3.45 13.70
N ALA A 168 1.81 3.28 14.21
CA ALA A 168 1.44 3.76 15.54
C ALA A 168 2.28 3.09 16.65
N GLU A 169 2.56 1.80 16.54
CA GLU A 169 3.37 1.06 17.51
C GLU A 169 4.77 1.66 17.71
N ARG A 170 5.31 2.29 16.69
CA ARG A 170 6.69 2.79 16.66
C ARG A 170 6.84 4.27 16.93
N LEU A 171 5.74 4.99 16.92
CA LEU A 171 5.75 6.43 17.05
C LEU A 171 5.59 6.83 18.52
N ALA A 172 6.41 7.76 19.00
CA ALA A 172 6.21 8.35 20.31
C ALA A 172 4.84 9.03 20.38
N GLY A 173 4.00 8.64 21.34
CA GLY A 173 2.61 9.08 21.41
C GLY A 173 1.65 8.21 20.59
N GLY A 174 2.16 7.23 19.88
CA GLY A 174 1.35 6.32 19.07
C GLY A 174 0.39 5.44 19.86
N GLU A 175 0.63 5.28 21.16
CA GLU A 175 -0.30 4.60 22.08
C GLU A 175 -1.67 5.30 22.14
N ASN A 176 -1.76 6.55 21.72
CA ASN A 176 -3.00 7.31 21.65
C ASN A 176 -3.76 7.13 20.32
N ILE A 177 -3.12 6.49 19.33
CA ILE A 177 -3.74 6.27 18.01
C ILE A 177 -4.65 5.06 18.08
N ARG A 178 -5.85 5.21 17.53
CA ARG A 178 -6.88 4.17 17.43
C ARG A 178 -7.44 4.13 16.02
N ALA A 179 -7.93 2.97 15.63
CA ALA A 179 -8.67 2.80 14.38
C ALA A 179 -10.14 2.58 14.70
N LEU A 180 -11.03 3.17 13.90
CA LEU A 180 -12.44 2.83 13.99
C LEU A 180 -12.63 1.36 13.61
N PRO A 181 -13.53 0.61 14.31
CA PRO A 181 -13.75 -0.80 14.03
C PRO A 181 -14.25 -1.08 12.62
N GLU A 182 -15.18 -0.25 12.14
CA GLU A 182 -15.70 -0.38 10.78
C GLU A 182 -14.70 0.17 9.77
N PRO A 183 -14.35 -0.59 8.73
CA PRO A 183 -13.47 -0.08 7.69
C PRO A 183 -14.18 0.99 6.87
N LEU A 184 -13.42 2.00 6.43
CA LEU A 184 -13.89 2.98 5.46
C LEU A 184 -14.25 2.30 4.14
N THR A 185 -13.39 1.40 3.71
CA THR A 185 -13.58 0.54 2.55
C THR A 185 -12.73 -0.72 2.71
N VAL A 186 -13.12 -1.77 1.99
CA VAL A 186 -12.31 -2.98 1.81
C VAL A 186 -11.84 -2.98 0.37
N ASP A 187 -10.55 -3.15 0.17
CA ASP A 187 -9.97 -3.22 -1.16
C ASP A 187 -9.05 -4.44 -1.27
N TYR A 188 -8.62 -4.72 -2.48
CA TYR A 188 -7.79 -5.87 -2.79
C TYR A 188 -6.53 -5.41 -3.50
N LEU A 189 -5.40 -5.69 -2.88
CA LEU A 189 -4.10 -5.46 -3.51
C LEU A 189 -3.93 -6.48 -4.63
N ARG A 190 -3.57 -5.99 -5.83
CA ARG A 190 -3.44 -6.82 -7.03
C ARG A 190 -2.11 -6.56 -7.71
N VAL A 191 -1.67 -7.54 -8.48
CA VAL A 191 -0.59 -7.30 -9.45
C VAL A 191 -1.15 -6.43 -10.57
N ALA A 192 -0.51 -5.31 -10.83
CA ALA A 192 -0.89 -4.36 -11.87
C ALA A 192 0.27 -4.20 -12.85
N VAL A 193 0.07 -4.67 -14.06
CA VAL A 193 1.07 -4.69 -15.12
C VAL A 193 0.80 -3.55 -16.09
N SER A 194 1.84 -2.79 -16.46
CA SER A 194 1.71 -1.80 -17.53
C SER A 194 1.20 -2.45 -18.82
N ARG A 195 0.21 -1.82 -19.46
CA ARG A 195 -0.27 -2.31 -20.75
C ARG A 195 0.78 -2.20 -21.85
N HIS A 196 1.83 -1.40 -21.64
CA HIS A 196 2.99 -1.30 -22.54
C HIS A 196 4.02 -2.41 -22.32
N SER A 197 3.90 -3.19 -21.24
CA SER A 197 4.83 -4.27 -20.92
C SER A 197 4.43 -5.56 -21.61
N PRO A 198 5.40 -6.37 -22.05
CA PRO A 198 5.14 -7.74 -22.53
C PRO A 198 4.43 -8.62 -21.49
N LEU A 199 4.55 -8.29 -20.22
CA LEU A 199 3.88 -9.02 -19.13
C LEU A 199 2.36 -8.93 -19.21
N ALA A 200 1.80 -7.94 -19.91
CA ALA A 200 0.35 -7.81 -20.07
C ALA A 200 -0.26 -9.04 -20.78
N ALA A 201 0.52 -9.79 -21.57
CA ALA A 201 0.11 -11.03 -22.19
C ALA A 201 0.21 -12.25 -21.27
N LYS A 202 0.72 -12.07 -20.04
CA LYS A 202 1.00 -13.14 -19.07
C LYS A 202 0.00 -13.18 -17.91
N MET A 203 -1.11 -12.46 -17.99
CA MET A 203 -2.04 -12.29 -16.85
C MET A 203 -2.63 -13.62 -16.37
N ASP A 204 -2.92 -14.57 -17.26
CA ASP A 204 -3.42 -15.89 -16.86
C ASP A 204 -2.39 -16.69 -16.04
N GLU A 205 -1.13 -16.60 -16.41
CA GLU A 205 -0.04 -17.24 -15.68
C GLU A 205 0.19 -16.58 -14.32
N ILE A 206 0.09 -15.25 -14.27
CA ILE A 206 0.17 -14.48 -13.03
C ILE A 206 -0.96 -14.88 -12.08
N ASP A 207 -2.20 -14.95 -12.57
CA ASP A 207 -3.36 -15.35 -11.77
C ASP A 207 -3.23 -16.77 -11.23
N ARG A 208 -2.74 -17.69 -12.06
CA ARG A 208 -2.51 -19.08 -11.64
C ARG A 208 -1.49 -19.15 -10.50
N ALA A 209 -0.39 -18.41 -10.62
CA ALA A 209 0.65 -18.36 -9.60
C ALA A 209 0.12 -17.76 -8.28
N LEU A 210 -0.64 -16.65 -8.36
CA LEU A 210 -1.24 -16.01 -7.19
C LEU A 210 -2.18 -16.97 -6.46
N ARG A 211 -3.01 -17.68 -7.20
CA ARG A 211 -3.91 -18.70 -6.62
C ARG A 211 -3.12 -19.79 -5.92
N GLY A 212 -2.06 -20.28 -6.52
CA GLY A 212 -1.18 -21.29 -5.92
C GLY A 212 -0.54 -20.82 -4.62
N TYR A 213 0.00 -19.62 -4.59
CA TYR A 213 0.64 -19.06 -3.40
C TYR A 213 -0.36 -18.73 -2.28
N ARG A 214 -1.59 -18.39 -2.62
CA ARG A 214 -2.65 -18.25 -1.63
C ARG A 214 -3.03 -19.60 -1.05
N ASP A 215 -3.30 -20.60 -1.90
CA ASP A 215 -3.82 -21.89 -1.51
C ASP A 215 -2.79 -22.73 -0.73
N ASP A 216 -1.50 -22.58 -1.02
CA ASP A 216 -0.44 -23.27 -0.29
C ASP A 216 0.03 -22.54 0.98
N GLY A 217 -0.55 -21.38 1.29
CA GLY A 217 -0.22 -20.59 2.47
C GLY A 217 1.03 -19.72 2.34
N SER A 218 1.66 -19.66 1.18
CA SER A 218 2.89 -18.88 0.97
C SER A 218 2.69 -17.39 1.26
N ILE A 219 1.61 -16.80 0.73
CA ILE A 219 1.32 -15.36 0.94
C ILE A 219 1.18 -15.06 2.42
N GLN A 220 0.44 -15.89 3.16
CA GLN A 220 0.26 -15.68 4.60
C GLN A 220 1.59 -15.82 5.36
N ARG A 221 2.43 -16.79 5.00
CA ARG A 221 3.76 -16.94 5.63
C ARG A 221 4.65 -15.73 5.36
N TRP A 222 4.70 -15.26 4.11
CA TRP A 222 5.51 -14.07 3.77
C TRP A 222 5.01 -12.82 4.49
N LEU A 223 3.69 -12.70 4.65
CA LEU A 223 3.09 -11.59 5.42
C LEU A 223 3.49 -11.66 6.89
N ASP A 224 3.35 -12.83 7.53
CA ASP A 224 3.68 -13.03 8.93
C ASP A 224 5.17 -12.82 9.19
N ASP A 225 6.02 -13.34 8.31
CA ASP A 225 7.47 -13.14 8.38
C ASP A 225 7.83 -11.66 8.28
N SER A 226 7.16 -10.94 7.39
CA SER A 226 7.38 -9.51 7.20
C SER A 226 6.99 -8.69 8.43
N VAL A 227 5.87 -9.01 9.07
CA VAL A 227 5.45 -8.35 10.32
C VAL A 227 6.51 -8.56 11.39
N ARG A 228 6.96 -9.80 11.58
CA ARG A 228 8.00 -10.13 12.58
C ARG A 228 9.30 -9.38 12.29
N ASP A 229 9.77 -9.43 11.04
CA ASP A 229 11.02 -8.80 10.65
C ASP A 229 10.96 -7.28 10.78
N TYR A 230 9.84 -6.68 10.41
CA TYR A 230 9.64 -5.24 10.58
C TYR A 230 9.72 -4.84 12.06
N ARG A 231 9.04 -5.55 12.93
CA ARG A 231 9.07 -5.28 14.37
C ARG A 231 10.45 -5.46 14.98
N CYS A 232 11.20 -6.49 14.56
CA CYS A 232 12.54 -6.78 15.08
C CYS A 232 13.61 -5.83 14.53
N LEU A 233 13.66 -5.65 13.21
CA LEU A 233 14.72 -4.88 12.55
C LEU A 233 14.48 -3.37 12.67
N ALA A 234 13.23 -2.99 12.66
CA ALA A 234 12.88 -1.59 12.77
C ALA A 234 12.90 -1.07 14.21
N GLY A 235 12.70 -1.94 15.22
CA GLY A 235 12.78 -1.57 16.64
C GLY A 235 14.17 -1.11 17.09
N ASN A 236 15.22 -1.46 16.34
CA ASN A 236 16.61 -1.06 16.63
C ASN A 236 17.02 0.28 15.99
N ARG A 237 16.14 0.91 15.20
CA ARG A 237 16.40 2.18 14.54
C ARG A 237 15.26 3.15 14.85
N ALA A 238 15.31 3.71 16.06
CA ALA A 238 14.37 4.75 16.50
C ALA A 238 14.37 5.98 15.58
N ASP A 239 15.36 6.08 14.69
CA ASP A 239 15.61 7.25 13.85
C ASP A 239 15.18 7.08 12.39
N ALA A 240 14.47 6.00 12.04
CA ALA A 240 14.05 5.74 10.66
C ALA A 240 12.75 6.48 10.25
N TRP A 241 12.41 7.52 10.99
CA TRP A 241 11.21 8.35 10.79
C TRP A 241 11.54 9.74 10.29
#